data_beaed60035f668234c62be7b8d912c7b
#
_entry.id   beaed60035f668234c62be7b8d912c7b
#
_cell.length_a   1.000
_cell.length_b   1.000
_cell.length_c   1.000
_cell.angle_alpha   90.00
_cell.angle_beta   90.00
_cell.angle_gamma   90.00
#
_symmetry.space_group_name_H-M   'P 1'
#
loop_
_entity.id
_entity.type
_entity.pdbx_description
1 polymer ?
#
loop_
_entity_poly.entity_id
_entity_poly.type
_entity_poly.pdbx_seq_one_letter_code
_entity_poly.pdbx_strand_id
1 'polypeptide(L)'
;DEKLRKLGIIEVLRKGVKHFDKTVDLFFHQPSSNYNTKDLDKYNANIFSVTQELVYSSDNANRLDLTLFLNGLPIITCELKNPLSGQTVHNGIRQYQNDRDPKEKIFSFARCMVHFAADTELVFMSTHLNHKKTFFLPFNKGLNEGKPVSPFGAGNPVNPQGLKTHYLWEEILTKHSLSNIIYK
;
A
#
# COMPACT_ATOMS: atom_id res chain seq x y z
N ASP A 1 6.69 7.87 -16.95
CA ASP A 1 5.21 7.96 -16.84
C ASP A 1 4.46 7.10 -17.87
N GLU A 2 4.86 7.06 -19.13
CA GLU A 2 4.18 6.26 -20.16
C GLU A 2 4.25 4.75 -19.86
N LYS A 3 5.40 4.24 -19.45
CA LYS A 3 5.56 2.84 -19.05
C LYS A 3 4.73 2.50 -17.81
N LEU A 4 4.68 3.37 -16.81
CA LEU A 4 3.85 3.18 -15.63
C LEU A 4 2.36 3.09 -16.00
N ARG A 5 1.91 3.93 -16.93
CA ARG A 5 0.51 3.87 -17.41
C ARG A 5 0.18 2.58 -18.17
N LYS A 6 1.14 2.03 -18.93
CA LYS A 6 0.92 0.82 -19.74
C LYS A 6 1.09 -0.47 -18.97
N LEU A 7 2.07 -0.54 -18.07
CA LEU A 7 2.51 -1.77 -17.42
C LEU A 7 2.17 -1.83 -15.92
N GLY A 8 1.90 -0.67 -15.30
CA GLY A 8 1.72 -0.56 -13.86
C GLY A 8 3.02 -0.60 -13.07
N ILE A 9 2.93 -0.23 -11.78
CA ILE A 9 4.09 -0.06 -10.90
C ILE A 9 4.85 -1.38 -10.68
N ILE A 10 4.15 -2.50 -10.50
CA ILE A 10 4.77 -3.80 -10.22
C ILE A 10 5.66 -4.23 -11.38
N GLU A 11 5.16 -4.16 -12.61
CA GLU A 11 5.94 -4.53 -13.80
C GLU A 11 7.14 -3.61 -14.01
N VAL A 12 6.97 -2.32 -13.74
CA VAL A 12 8.05 -1.35 -13.84
C VAL A 12 9.14 -1.58 -12.80
N LEU A 13 8.75 -1.95 -11.57
CA LEU A 13 9.71 -2.34 -10.53
C LEU A 13 10.44 -3.64 -10.89
N ARG A 14 9.71 -4.65 -11.38
CA ARG A 14 10.30 -5.97 -11.74
C ARG A 14 11.23 -5.92 -12.95
N LYS A 15 10.88 -5.17 -13.99
CA LYS A 15 11.55 -5.19 -15.29
C LYS A 15 12.41 -3.96 -15.57
N GLY A 16 12.39 -3.00 -14.65
CA GLY A 16 13.07 -1.73 -14.85
C GLY A 16 12.52 -0.89 -16.00
N VAL A 17 13.22 0.17 -16.33
CA VAL A 17 12.89 1.09 -17.43
C VAL A 17 13.98 1.05 -18.50
N LYS A 18 13.61 0.69 -19.72
CA LYS A 18 14.51 0.81 -20.87
C LYS A 18 14.67 2.27 -21.28
N HIS A 19 15.91 2.70 -21.45
CA HIS A 19 16.27 3.96 -22.04
C HIS A 19 17.37 3.69 -23.07
N PHE A 20 17.04 3.85 -24.35
CA PHE A 20 17.84 3.39 -25.49
C PHE A 20 18.15 1.88 -25.36
N ASP A 21 19.41 1.50 -25.37
CA ASP A 21 19.96 0.14 -25.26
C ASP A 21 20.15 -0.35 -23.82
N LYS A 22 19.96 0.55 -22.82
CA LYS A 22 20.17 0.24 -21.39
C LYS A 22 18.86 0.05 -20.63
N THR A 23 18.90 -0.86 -19.67
CA THR A 23 17.81 -1.02 -18.68
C THR A 23 18.28 -0.41 -17.36
N VAL A 24 17.46 0.48 -16.79
CA VAL A 24 17.64 1.01 -15.44
C VAL A 24 16.75 0.20 -14.51
N ASP A 25 17.37 -0.56 -13.62
CA ASP A 25 16.65 -1.31 -12.58
C ASP A 25 16.17 -0.33 -11.51
N LEU A 26 14.90 -0.49 -11.12
CA LEU A 26 14.26 0.38 -10.12
C LEU A 26 14.02 -0.32 -8.79
N PHE A 27 14.28 -1.61 -8.73
CA PHE A 27 14.13 -2.44 -7.54
C PHE A 27 15.05 -3.65 -7.64
N PHE A 28 15.62 -4.04 -6.51
CA PHE A 28 16.42 -5.24 -6.36
C PHE A 28 15.79 -6.15 -5.33
N HIS A 29 15.41 -7.36 -5.75
CA HIS A 29 14.83 -8.35 -4.83
C HIS A 29 15.87 -8.93 -3.89
N GLN A 30 15.41 -9.49 -2.78
CA GLN A 30 16.30 -10.18 -1.84
C GLN A 30 16.89 -11.44 -2.49
N PRO A 31 18.22 -11.59 -2.49
CA PRO A 31 18.83 -12.81 -3.01
C PRO A 31 18.46 -14.02 -2.14
N SER A 32 18.35 -15.19 -2.77
CA SER A 32 18.04 -16.44 -2.06
C SER A 32 19.18 -16.92 -1.16
N SER A 33 20.36 -16.35 -1.30
CA SER A 33 21.55 -16.70 -0.52
C SER A 33 22.37 -15.44 -0.20
N ASN A 34 22.90 -15.36 1.01
CA ASN A 34 23.77 -14.27 1.45
C ASN A 34 25.21 -14.41 0.93
N TYR A 35 25.53 -15.48 0.19
CA TYR A 35 26.88 -15.69 -0.38
C TYR A 35 27.20 -14.72 -1.51
N ASN A 36 26.20 -14.23 -2.24
CA ASN A 36 26.39 -13.21 -3.26
C ASN A 36 26.28 -11.80 -2.62
N THR A 37 27.40 -11.30 -2.16
CA THR A 37 27.48 -9.98 -1.48
C THR A 37 27.04 -8.84 -2.40
N LYS A 38 27.33 -8.91 -3.71
CA LYS A 38 26.93 -7.86 -4.68
C LYS A 38 25.41 -7.74 -4.82
N ASP A 39 24.69 -8.85 -4.84
CA ASP A 39 23.23 -8.81 -4.93
C ASP A 39 22.60 -8.43 -3.58
N LEU A 40 23.24 -8.81 -2.48
CA LEU A 40 22.84 -8.35 -1.16
C LEU A 40 23.02 -6.83 -1.00
N ASP A 41 24.13 -6.26 -1.48
CA ASP A 41 24.38 -4.82 -1.47
C ASP A 41 23.33 -4.07 -2.30
N LYS A 42 22.98 -4.58 -3.49
CA LYS A 42 21.88 -4.02 -4.30
C LYS A 42 20.54 -4.06 -3.57
N TYR A 43 20.20 -5.22 -2.96
CA TYR A 43 18.97 -5.33 -2.17
C TYR A 43 18.96 -4.32 -1.01
N ASN A 44 20.07 -4.18 -0.31
CA ASN A 44 20.18 -3.24 0.80
C ASN A 44 20.10 -1.78 0.35
N ALA A 45 20.50 -1.47 -0.87
CA ALA A 45 20.39 -0.15 -1.47
C ALA A 45 18.95 0.28 -1.78
N ASN A 46 17.97 -0.63 -1.77
CA ASN A 46 16.57 -0.21 -1.90
C ASN A 46 16.15 0.66 -0.72
N ILE A 47 15.60 1.82 -1.03
CA ILE A 47 15.11 2.80 -0.06
C ILE A 47 13.60 2.67 0.05
N PHE A 48 13.13 2.09 1.16
CA PHE A 48 11.73 2.16 1.56
C PHE A 48 11.55 3.37 2.47
N SER A 49 10.61 4.23 2.15
CA SER A 49 10.30 5.41 2.96
C SER A 49 8.80 5.60 3.11
N VAL A 50 8.41 6.31 4.15
CA VAL A 50 7.03 6.69 4.44
C VAL A 50 6.94 8.19 4.57
N THR A 51 5.90 8.77 3.98
CA THR A 51 5.55 10.19 4.12
C THR A 51 4.17 10.28 4.78
N GLN A 52 4.08 11.07 5.84
CA GLN A 52 2.82 11.44 6.48
C GLN A 52 2.28 12.71 5.84
N GLU A 53 0.95 12.85 5.81
CA GLU A 53 0.27 14.05 5.31
C GLU A 53 0.75 14.48 3.92
N LEU A 54 0.93 13.52 3.01
CA LEU A 54 1.40 13.81 1.66
C LEU A 54 0.38 14.67 0.91
N VAL A 55 0.75 15.91 0.56
CA VAL A 55 0.01 16.72 -0.42
C VAL A 55 0.28 16.12 -1.81
N TYR A 56 -0.74 15.54 -2.43
CA TYR A 56 -0.59 14.78 -3.67
C TYR A 56 -1.09 15.50 -4.92
N SER A 57 -1.90 16.53 -4.74
CA SER A 57 -2.48 17.32 -5.84
C SER A 57 -1.82 18.69 -5.95
N SER A 58 -1.66 19.18 -7.17
CA SER A 58 -1.30 20.57 -7.44
C SER A 58 -2.51 21.52 -7.37
N ASP A 59 -3.72 21.00 -7.46
CA ASP A 59 -4.95 21.76 -7.64
C ASP A 59 -5.67 22.02 -6.31
N ASN A 60 -5.30 21.28 -5.26
CA ASN A 60 -5.87 21.41 -3.93
C ASN A 60 -4.86 21.01 -2.85
N ALA A 61 -5.19 21.30 -1.59
CA ALA A 61 -4.35 20.96 -0.44
C ALA A 61 -4.72 19.60 0.19
N ASN A 62 -5.41 18.73 -0.52
CA ASN A 62 -5.79 17.42 -0.03
C ASN A 62 -4.55 16.57 0.28
N ARG A 63 -4.60 15.86 1.39
CA ARG A 63 -3.50 15.06 1.91
C ARG A 63 -3.91 13.61 2.07
N LEU A 64 -2.93 12.73 1.91
CA LEU A 64 -3.01 11.32 2.30
C LEU A 64 -2.38 11.14 3.67
N ASP A 65 -3.04 10.40 4.55
CA ASP A 65 -2.54 10.18 5.90
C ASP A 65 -1.14 9.54 5.89
N LEU A 66 -0.96 8.46 5.09
CA LEU A 66 0.35 7.85 4.86
C LEU A 66 0.53 7.43 3.39
N THR A 67 1.75 7.58 2.90
CA THR A 67 2.17 7.06 1.60
C THR A 67 3.52 6.37 1.73
N LEU A 68 3.61 5.12 1.28
CA LEU A 68 4.85 4.37 1.24
C LEU A 68 5.47 4.46 -0.14
N PHE A 69 6.78 4.63 -0.15
CA PHE A 69 7.59 4.75 -1.36
C PHE A 69 8.66 3.67 -1.41
N LEU A 70 8.99 3.25 -2.62
CA LEU A 70 10.17 2.44 -2.91
C LEU A 70 11.01 3.17 -3.96
N ASN A 71 12.24 3.50 -3.60
CA ASN A 71 13.19 4.24 -4.46
C ASN A 71 12.56 5.50 -5.08
N GLY A 72 11.75 6.23 -4.29
CA GLY A 72 11.06 7.45 -4.70
C GLY A 72 9.76 7.25 -5.47
N LEU A 73 9.34 6.01 -5.75
CA LEU A 73 8.08 5.71 -6.40
C LEU A 73 7.00 5.38 -5.35
N PRO A 74 5.82 6.01 -5.37
CA PRO A 74 4.75 5.66 -4.46
C PRO A 74 4.22 4.25 -4.80
N ILE A 75 4.14 3.40 -3.79
CA ILE A 75 3.70 2.01 -3.95
C ILE A 75 2.42 1.69 -3.18
N ILE A 76 2.18 2.37 -2.06
CA ILE A 76 1.00 2.15 -1.20
C ILE A 76 0.52 3.48 -0.66
N THR A 77 -0.80 3.65 -0.58
CA THR A 77 -1.43 4.77 0.14
C THR A 77 -2.32 4.23 1.26
N CYS A 78 -2.43 4.96 2.36
CA CYS A 78 -3.27 4.60 3.50
C CYS A 78 -4.08 5.81 3.97
N GLU A 79 -5.37 5.59 4.24
CA GLU A 79 -6.25 6.48 5.02
C GLU A 79 -6.48 5.84 6.38
N LEU A 80 -6.08 6.54 7.42
CA LEU A 80 -6.13 6.06 8.80
C LEU A 80 -7.26 6.74 9.55
N LYS A 81 -8.03 5.97 10.30
CA LYS A 81 -9.14 6.50 11.11
C LYS A 81 -8.99 6.06 12.56
N ASN A 82 -9.42 6.96 13.44
CA ASN A 82 -9.37 6.69 14.87
C ASN A 82 -10.80 6.60 15.42
N PRO A 83 -11.25 5.42 15.88
CA PRO A 83 -12.57 5.25 16.47
C PRO A 83 -12.83 6.15 17.68
N LEU A 84 -11.80 6.55 18.41
CA LEU A 84 -11.94 7.49 19.55
C LEU A 84 -12.40 8.88 19.10
N SER A 85 -12.15 9.26 17.83
CA SER A 85 -12.67 10.50 17.23
C SER A 85 -14.03 10.31 16.55
N GLY A 86 -14.68 9.15 16.73
CA GLY A 86 -15.93 8.80 16.07
C GLY A 86 -15.81 8.44 14.60
N GLN A 87 -14.58 8.25 14.09
CA GLN A 87 -14.32 7.84 12.72
C GLN A 87 -13.84 6.39 12.67
N THR A 88 -14.39 5.62 11.73
CA THR A 88 -14.05 4.22 11.52
C THR A 88 -13.42 4.01 10.14
N VAL A 89 -12.94 2.81 9.88
CA VAL A 89 -12.40 2.40 8.57
C VAL A 89 -13.35 2.74 7.42
N HIS A 90 -14.67 2.70 7.65
CA HIS A 90 -15.69 3.06 6.63
C HIS A 90 -15.64 4.55 6.25
N ASN A 91 -15.17 5.43 7.14
CA ASN A 91 -14.92 6.83 6.79
C ASN A 91 -13.70 6.94 5.86
N GLY A 92 -12.65 6.14 6.07
CA GLY A 92 -11.51 6.04 5.16
C GLY A 92 -11.91 5.52 3.77
N ILE A 93 -12.75 4.48 3.72
CA ILE A 93 -13.31 3.95 2.47
C ILE A 93 -14.10 5.06 1.73
N ARG A 94 -15.02 5.74 2.43
CA ARG A 94 -15.79 6.84 1.84
C ARG A 94 -14.91 7.99 1.35
N GLN A 95 -13.81 8.26 2.03
CA GLN A 95 -12.85 9.28 1.63
C GLN A 95 -12.19 8.92 0.30
N TYR A 96 -11.78 7.66 0.09
CA TYR A 96 -11.30 7.19 -1.21
C TYR A 96 -12.38 7.24 -2.30
N GLN A 97 -13.62 6.95 -1.94
CA GLN A 97 -14.72 6.90 -2.91
C GLN A 97 -15.22 8.29 -3.35
N ASN A 98 -15.14 9.29 -2.47
CA ASN A 98 -15.74 10.60 -2.71
C ASN A 98 -14.73 11.73 -2.88
N ASP A 99 -13.59 11.68 -2.14
CA ASP A 99 -12.69 12.82 -2.01
C ASP A 99 -11.35 12.60 -2.74
N ARG A 100 -11.08 11.37 -3.20
CA ARG A 100 -9.85 11.01 -3.93
C ARG A 100 -10.18 10.83 -5.41
N ASP A 101 -9.77 11.82 -6.24
CA ASP A 101 -10.03 11.75 -7.68
C ASP A 101 -9.10 10.70 -8.35
N PRO A 102 -9.64 9.63 -8.97
CA PRO A 102 -8.83 8.65 -9.71
C PRO A 102 -8.04 9.24 -10.89
N LYS A 103 -8.32 10.47 -11.32
CA LYS A 103 -7.53 11.17 -12.34
C LYS A 103 -6.21 11.69 -11.80
N GLU A 104 -6.09 11.89 -10.50
CA GLU A 104 -4.82 12.26 -9.88
C GLU A 104 -3.79 11.16 -10.10
N LYS A 105 -2.54 11.55 -10.39
CA LYS A 105 -1.49 10.60 -10.78
C LYS A 105 -1.31 9.46 -9.79
N ILE A 106 -1.36 9.75 -8.49
CA ILE A 106 -1.14 8.76 -7.45
C ILE A 106 -2.28 7.73 -7.35
N PHE A 107 -3.50 8.12 -7.76
CA PHE A 107 -4.69 7.26 -7.73
C PHE A 107 -5.03 6.64 -9.07
N SER A 108 -4.33 7.01 -10.15
CA SER A 108 -4.54 6.38 -11.44
C SER A 108 -4.26 4.88 -11.37
N PHE A 109 -5.00 4.09 -12.13
CA PHE A 109 -4.92 2.63 -12.10
C PHE A 109 -3.47 2.12 -12.21
N ALA A 110 -3.12 1.18 -11.35
CA ALA A 110 -1.81 0.54 -11.26
C ALA A 110 -0.61 1.50 -10.98
N ARG A 111 -0.86 2.74 -10.57
CA ARG A 111 0.20 3.67 -10.15
C ARG A 111 0.73 3.32 -8.76
N CYS A 112 -0.14 2.95 -7.84
CA CYS A 112 0.19 2.28 -6.58
C CYS A 112 -0.26 0.81 -6.68
N MET A 113 0.37 -0.06 -5.89
CA MET A 113 -0.02 -1.47 -5.80
C MET A 113 -1.37 -1.62 -5.10
N VAL A 114 -1.56 -0.85 -4.03
CA VAL A 114 -2.73 -0.95 -3.16
C VAL A 114 -3.01 0.35 -2.41
N HIS A 115 -4.29 0.56 -2.11
CA HIS A 115 -4.82 1.63 -1.30
C HIS A 115 -5.50 1.01 -0.07
N PHE A 116 -5.00 1.31 1.13
CA PHE A 116 -5.55 0.81 2.39
C PHE A 116 -6.41 1.86 3.07
N ALA A 117 -7.54 1.43 3.61
CA ALA A 117 -8.25 2.13 4.67
C ALA A 117 -8.12 1.29 5.94
N ALA A 118 -7.71 1.90 7.04
CA ALA A 118 -7.49 1.20 8.30
C ALA A 118 -7.93 2.02 9.51
N ASP A 119 -8.38 1.32 10.54
CA ASP A 119 -8.54 1.86 11.89
C ASP A 119 -7.87 0.92 12.92
N THR A 120 -8.18 1.05 14.18
CA THR A 120 -7.61 0.19 15.23
C THR A 120 -8.12 -1.25 15.20
N GLU A 121 -9.23 -1.50 14.51
CA GLU A 121 -9.96 -2.77 14.52
C GLU A 121 -9.88 -3.51 13.19
N LEU A 122 -10.00 -2.79 12.06
CA LEU A 122 -10.19 -3.36 10.73
C LEU A 122 -9.29 -2.70 9.68
N VAL A 123 -8.96 -3.51 8.65
CA VAL A 123 -8.25 -3.07 7.44
C VAL A 123 -9.04 -3.48 6.22
N PHE A 124 -9.16 -2.56 5.27
CA PHE A 124 -9.70 -2.82 3.93
C PHE A 124 -8.72 -2.34 2.88
N MET A 125 -8.72 -2.99 1.71
CA MET A 125 -7.84 -2.65 0.62
C MET A 125 -8.57 -2.57 -0.72
N SER A 126 -8.05 -1.73 -1.61
CA SER A 126 -8.44 -1.69 -3.02
C SER A 126 -7.20 -1.53 -3.89
N THR A 127 -7.18 -2.17 -5.05
CA THR A 127 -6.13 -1.99 -6.08
C THR A 127 -6.55 -1.08 -7.22
N HIS A 128 -7.82 -0.67 -7.24
CA HIS A 128 -8.38 0.18 -8.29
C HIS A 128 -9.41 1.16 -7.73
N LEU A 129 -9.10 2.44 -7.77
CA LEU A 129 -10.04 3.49 -7.37
C LEU A 129 -10.89 3.89 -8.57
N ASN A 130 -12.21 3.96 -8.38
CA ASN A 130 -13.20 4.32 -9.38
C ASN A 130 -14.38 5.07 -8.73
N HIS A 131 -14.09 6.16 -8.00
CA HIS A 131 -15.09 6.92 -7.26
C HIS A 131 -15.98 5.99 -6.40
N LYS A 132 -17.30 6.24 -6.38
CA LYS A 132 -18.29 5.45 -5.64
C LYS A 132 -18.34 3.96 -6.03
N LYS A 133 -17.81 3.60 -7.21
CA LYS A 133 -17.72 2.20 -7.66
C LYS A 133 -16.46 1.49 -7.18
N THR A 134 -15.60 2.16 -6.41
CA THR A 134 -14.43 1.53 -5.81
C THR A 134 -14.87 0.43 -4.87
N PHE A 135 -14.38 -0.78 -5.10
CA PHE A 135 -14.62 -1.92 -4.24
C PHE A 135 -13.46 -2.11 -3.29
N PHE A 136 -13.75 -2.19 -1.99
CA PHE A 136 -12.78 -2.47 -0.94
C PHE A 136 -12.98 -3.87 -0.41
N LEU A 137 -11.93 -4.68 -0.43
CA LEU A 137 -11.88 -6.02 0.13
C LEU A 137 -11.45 -5.96 1.58
N PRO A 138 -12.07 -6.73 2.49
CA PRO A 138 -11.54 -6.93 3.84
C PRO A 138 -10.13 -7.52 3.75
N PHE A 139 -9.20 -6.96 4.51
CA PHE A 139 -7.82 -7.44 4.61
C PHE A 139 -7.50 -7.74 6.08
N ASN A 140 -8.28 -8.63 6.68
CA ASN A 140 -8.24 -8.98 8.09
C ASN A 140 -7.76 -10.42 8.29
N LYS A 141 -7.24 -10.74 9.48
CA LYS A 141 -6.74 -12.08 9.83
C LYS A 141 -7.85 -13.14 9.93
N GLY A 142 -9.11 -12.74 9.96
CA GLY A 142 -10.26 -13.64 9.88
C GLY A 142 -10.74 -14.21 11.20
N LEU A 143 -10.24 -13.75 12.33
CA LEU A 143 -10.69 -14.21 13.65
C LEU A 143 -11.71 -13.24 14.24
N ASN A 144 -12.85 -13.78 14.65
CA ASN A 144 -13.95 -13.04 15.30
C ASN A 144 -14.11 -13.37 16.79
N GLU A 145 -13.22 -14.16 17.38
CA GLU A 145 -13.24 -14.55 18.80
C GLU A 145 -14.62 -15.12 19.23
N GLY A 146 -15.21 -16.00 18.41
CA GLY A 146 -16.52 -16.59 18.65
C GLY A 146 -17.71 -15.66 18.39
N LYS A 147 -17.50 -14.45 17.93
CA LYS A 147 -18.59 -13.54 17.53
C LYS A 147 -19.07 -13.86 16.11
N PRO A 148 -20.34 -13.60 15.79
CA PRO A 148 -20.85 -13.73 14.43
C PRO A 148 -20.01 -12.93 13.44
N VAL A 149 -19.82 -13.48 12.23
CA VAL A 149 -19.15 -12.75 11.14
C VAL A 149 -20.01 -11.53 10.80
N SER A 150 -19.39 -10.35 10.86
CA SER A 150 -20.01 -9.10 10.43
C SER A 150 -20.34 -9.18 8.92
N PRO A 151 -21.36 -8.49 8.41
CA PRO A 151 -21.60 -8.35 6.98
C PRO A 151 -20.40 -7.73 6.24
N PHE A 152 -19.46 -7.12 6.96
CA PHE A 152 -18.20 -6.57 6.43
C PHE A 152 -17.03 -7.56 6.48
N GLY A 153 -17.28 -8.85 6.73
CA GLY A 153 -16.27 -9.89 6.82
C GLY A 153 -15.78 -10.14 8.24
N ALA A 154 -14.87 -11.09 8.36
CA ALA A 154 -14.24 -11.44 9.62
C ALA A 154 -13.26 -10.35 10.10
N GLY A 155 -13.19 -10.16 11.40
CA GLY A 155 -12.32 -9.16 12.03
C GLY A 155 -10.89 -9.66 12.26
N ASN A 156 -10.24 -9.05 13.25
CA ASN A 156 -8.90 -9.39 13.69
C ASN A 156 -8.91 -9.89 15.14
N PRO A 157 -7.97 -10.77 15.54
CA PRO A 157 -7.83 -11.18 16.92
C PRO A 157 -7.43 -10.00 17.81
N VAL A 158 -7.77 -10.08 19.08
CA VAL A 158 -7.24 -9.14 20.08
C VAL A 158 -5.73 -9.24 20.12
N ASN A 159 -5.05 -8.09 20.07
CA ASN A 159 -3.62 -7.99 20.29
C ASN A 159 -3.38 -7.43 21.70
N PRO A 160 -2.87 -8.22 22.66
CA PRO A 160 -2.65 -7.76 24.02
C PRO A 160 -1.59 -6.65 24.14
N GLN A 161 -0.75 -6.49 23.12
CA GLN A 161 0.37 -5.55 23.10
C GLN A 161 0.12 -4.32 22.21
N GLY A 162 -1.06 -4.22 21.59
CA GLY A 162 -1.34 -3.09 20.71
C GLY A 162 -2.67 -3.18 19.98
N LEU A 163 -2.71 -2.57 18.80
CA LEU A 163 -3.92 -2.53 17.98
C LEU A 163 -4.15 -3.89 17.30
N LYS A 164 -5.40 -4.27 17.06
CA LYS A 164 -5.75 -5.47 16.28
C LYS A 164 -5.20 -5.43 14.85
N THR A 165 -4.95 -4.23 14.33
CA THR A 165 -4.43 -4.00 12.98
C THR A 165 -2.91 -3.87 12.91
N HIS A 166 -2.18 -4.13 14.01
CA HIS A 166 -0.71 -4.06 14.07
C HIS A 166 0.00 -4.91 13.00
N TYR A 167 -0.58 -6.09 12.66
CA TYR A 167 -0.01 -6.97 11.63
C TYR A 167 0.22 -6.25 10.29
N LEU A 168 -0.59 -5.22 9.97
CA LEU A 168 -0.39 -4.46 8.74
C LEU A 168 1.01 -3.82 8.71
N TRP A 169 1.46 -3.29 9.84
CA TRP A 169 2.74 -2.59 9.99
C TRP A 169 3.91 -3.54 10.26
N GLU A 170 3.68 -4.54 11.10
CA GLU A 170 4.72 -5.42 11.62
C GLU A 170 4.99 -6.63 10.73
N GLU A 171 4.00 -7.09 9.95
CA GLU A 171 4.12 -8.28 9.12
C GLU A 171 4.07 -7.93 7.62
N ILE A 172 3.08 -7.12 7.19
CA ILE A 172 2.79 -6.91 5.76
C ILE A 172 3.65 -5.79 5.17
N LEU A 173 3.71 -4.63 5.81
CA LEU A 173 4.40 -3.45 5.28
C LEU A 173 5.88 -3.39 5.68
N THR A 174 6.47 -4.52 6.00
CA THR A 174 7.92 -4.62 6.24
C THR A 174 8.70 -4.66 4.93
N LYS A 175 9.96 -4.22 4.94
CA LYS A 175 10.86 -4.27 3.78
C LYS A 175 10.91 -5.66 3.14
N HIS A 176 11.05 -6.70 3.98
CA HIS A 176 11.13 -8.10 3.52
C HIS A 176 9.83 -8.55 2.84
N SER A 177 8.68 -8.33 3.49
CA SER A 177 7.39 -8.73 2.96
C SER A 177 7.06 -8.01 1.66
N LEU A 178 7.23 -6.68 1.63
CA LEU A 178 6.99 -5.87 0.42
C LEU A 178 7.90 -6.30 -0.74
N SER A 179 9.19 -6.60 -0.45
CA SER A 179 10.12 -7.09 -1.47
C SER A 179 9.63 -8.41 -2.06
N ASN A 180 9.12 -9.33 -1.24
CA ASN A 180 8.58 -10.61 -1.70
C ASN A 180 7.28 -10.42 -2.52
N ILE A 181 6.37 -9.54 -2.08
CA ILE A 181 5.13 -9.23 -2.81
C ILE A 181 5.44 -8.64 -4.20
N ILE A 182 6.41 -7.74 -4.27
CA ILE A 182 6.80 -7.13 -5.54
C ILE A 182 7.46 -8.16 -6.46
N TYR A 183 8.29 -9.06 -5.93
CA TYR A 183 9.06 -10.03 -6.72
C TYR A 183 8.21 -11.18 -7.26
N LYS A 184 7.27 -11.69 -6.47
CA LYS A 184 6.38 -12.84 -6.85
C LYS A 184 5.21 -12.43 -7.71
#